data_038c57222ebcba3262348124ef1042b4
#
_entry.id   038c57222ebcba3262348124ef1042b4
#
_cell.length_a   1.000
_cell.length_b   1.000
_cell.length_c   1.000
_cell.angle_alpha   90.00
_cell.angle_beta   90.00
_cell.angle_gamma   90.00
#
_symmetry.space_group_name_H-M   'P 1'
#
loop_
_entity.id
_entity.type
_entity.pdbx_description
1 polymer ?
#
loop_
_entity_poly.entity_id
_entity_poly.type
_entity_poly.pdbx_seq_one_letter_code
_entity_poly.pdbx_strand_id
1 'polypeptide(L)'
;MTNFKIIENELVPVYVTSTGEKVVYGSELHETLGVKSNYRDWVKNRLNDCEAVENEDFQSFAKNLAKGRPAQDHIIKLDTAKEMAMLERNEKGKQVRRYFIEVEKRHQKSKIDRSQLSPQMQMFYAIADEQAKLELAQKRQAEQIRKVEQTRERFNAAQI
;
A
#
# COMPACT_ATOMS: atom_id res chain seq x y z
N MET A 1 0.08 -5.42 16.12
CA MET A 1 1.19 -4.55 15.63
C MET A 1 1.60 -5.03 14.26
N THR A 2 1.37 -4.22 13.28
CA THR A 2 1.84 -4.50 11.92
C THR A 2 3.34 -4.23 11.88
N ASN A 3 4.13 -5.28 11.89
CA ASN A 3 5.57 -5.18 11.74
C ASN A 3 5.91 -4.90 10.27
N PHE A 4 6.01 -3.63 9.92
CA PHE A 4 6.54 -3.22 8.63
C PHE A 4 8.07 -3.24 8.67
N LYS A 5 8.66 -3.78 7.63
CA LYS A 5 10.12 -3.79 7.47
C LYS A 5 10.54 -2.57 6.64
N ILE A 6 11.47 -1.77 7.18
CA ILE A 6 12.10 -0.69 6.40
C ILE A 6 12.94 -1.29 5.30
N ILE A 7 12.76 -0.82 4.07
CA ILE A 7 13.57 -1.23 2.92
C ILE A 7 14.46 -0.13 2.39
N GLU A 8 14.08 1.12 2.54
CA GLU A 8 14.86 2.30 2.16
C GLU A 8 14.60 3.44 3.16
N ASN A 9 15.61 4.25 3.42
CA ASN A 9 15.53 5.38 4.35
C ASN A 9 16.47 6.53 3.99
N GLU A 10 16.70 6.76 2.70
CA GLU A 10 17.58 7.85 2.26
C GLU A 10 16.91 9.23 2.39
N LEU A 11 15.65 9.33 2.06
CA LEU A 11 14.89 10.58 2.08
C LEU A 11 13.58 10.42 2.87
N VAL A 12 12.66 9.60 2.39
CA VAL A 12 11.45 9.20 3.10
C VAL A 12 11.57 7.71 3.43
N PRO A 13 11.33 7.29 4.68
CA PRO A 13 11.33 5.86 4.99
C PRO A 13 10.27 5.12 4.17
N VAL A 14 10.68 4.09 3.45
CA VAL A 14 9.80 3.20 2.71
C VAL A 14 9.77 1.85 3.40
N TYR A 15 8.57 1.38 3.67
CA TYR A 15 8.32 0.12 4.36
C TYR A 15 7.69 -0.89 3.42
N VAL A 16 7.89 -2.15 3.73
CA VAL A 16 7.21 -3.26 3.06
C VAL A 16 6.28 -3.94 4.05
N THR A 17 5.05 -4.20 3.61
CA THR A 17 4.06 -4.95 4.39
C THR A 17 4.32 -6.46 4.29
N SER A 18 3.63 -7.24 5.13
CA SER A 18 3.67 -8.71 5.05
C SER A 18 3.20 -9.28 3.70
N THR A 19 2.40 -8.51 2.96
CA THR A 19 1.91 -8.85 1.62
C THR A 19 2.86 -8.42 0.50
N GLY A 20 3.97 -7.75 0.84
CA GLY A 20 4.95 -7.27 -0.14
C GLY A 20 4.63 -5.89 -0.74
N GLU A 21 3.61 -5.21 -0.27
CA GLU A 21 3.28 -3.85 -0.72
C GLU A 21 4.23 -2.83 -0.11
N LYS A 22 4.65 -1.86 -0.90
CA LYS A 22 5.46 -0.74 -0.45
C LYS A 22 4.56 0.39 0.03
N VAL A 23 4.85 0.88 1.22
CA VAL A 23 4.07 1.92 1.89
C VAL A 23 4.97 2.95 2.56
N VAL A 24 4.43 4.14 2.79
CA VAL A 24 5.06 5.21 3.55
C VAL A 24 4.08 5.73 4.60
N TYR A 25 4.61 6.34 5.67
CA TYR A 25 3.78 7.08 6.61
C TYR A 25 3.53 8.50 6.10
N GLY A 26 2.29 8.94 6.15
CA GLY A 26 1.91 10.28 5.69
C GLY A 26 2.61 11.39 6.45
N SER A 27 2.79 11.26 7.76
CA SER A 27 3.50 12.22 8.60
C SER A 27 4.99 12.37 8.22
N GLU A 28 5.66 11.27 7.89
CA GLU A 28 7.05 11.27 7.44
C GLU A 28 7.19 11.92 6.05
N LEU A 29 6.24 11.66 5.16
CA LEU A 29 6.17 12.29 3.84
C LEU A 29 5.96 13.80 3.95
N HIS A 30 5.03 14.24 4.78
CA HIS A 30 4.75 15.66 5.04
C HIS A 30 5.98 16.40 5.57
N GLU A 31 6.66 15.81 6.53
CA GLU A 31 7.89 16.39 7.12
C GLU A 31 9.00 16.54 6.08
N THR A 32 9.22 15.50 5.27
CA THR A 32 10.25 15.52 4.23
C THR A 32 9.94 16.51 3.13
N LEU A 33 8.68 16.67 2.75
CA LEU A 33 8.25 17.66 1.76
C LEU A 33 8.37 19.11 2.27
N GLY A 34 8.52 19.33 3.58
CA GLY A 34 8.66 20.64 4.20
C GLY A 34 7.45 21.54 3.99
N VAL A 35 6.26 20.97 3.95
CA VAL A 35 5.01 21.70 3.76
C VAL A 35 4.68 22.55 4.99
N LYS A 36 4.32 23.82 4.77
CA LYS A 36 4.03 24.76 5.86
C LYS A 36 2.67 24.55 6.53
N SER A 37 1.69 24.02 5.81
CA SER A 37 0.37 23.70 6.37
C SER A 37 0.45 22.55 7.36
N ASN A 38 -0.50 22.48 8.29
CA ASN A 38 -0.53 21.38 9.23
C ASN A 38 -0.81 20.04 8.52
N TYR A 39 -0.31 18.95 9.10
CA TYR A 39 -0.41 17.62 8.52
C TYR A 39 -1.86 17.18 8.23
N ARG A 40 -2.76 17.44 9.17
CA ARG A 40 -4.16 17.00 9.06
C ARG A 40 -4.85 17.57 7.82
N ASP A 41 -4.70 18.87 7.58
CA ASP A 41 -5.33 19.53 6.44
C ASP A 41 -4.62 19.16 5.14
N TRP A 42 -3.30 19.10 5.18
CA TRP A 42 -2.49 18.74 4.03
C TRP A 42 -2.81 17.32 3.53
N VAL A 43 -2.80 16.33 4.42
CA VAL A 43 -3.02 14.93 4.03
C VAL A 43 -4.43 14.72 3.48
N LYS A 44 -5.43 15.34 4.11
CA LYS A 44 -6.81 15.29 3.65
C LYS A 44 -6.96 15.87 2.24
N ASN A 45 -6.39 17.04 2.00
CA ASN A 45 -6.45 17.70 0.70
C ASN A 45 -5.71 16.90 -0.37
N ARG A 46 -4.52 16.39 -0.07
CA ARG A 46 -3.73 15.61 -1.03
C ARG A 46 -4.33 14.25 -1.37
N LEU A 47 -4.87 13.54 -0.40
CA LEU A 47 -5.59 12.29 -0.65
C LEU A 47 -6.85 12.53 -1.50
N ASN A 48 -7.55 13.62 -1.26
CA ASN A 48 -8.71 14.01 -2.07
C ASN A 48 -8.30 14.41 -3.51
N ASP A 49 -7.22 15.16 -3.68
CA ASP A 49 -6.70 15.57 -4.99
C ASP A 49 -6.24 14.36 -5.82
N CYS A 50 -5.74 13.31 -5.18
CA CYS A 50 -5.36 12.04 -5.81
C CYS A 50 -6.55 11.08 -6.00
N GLU A 51 -7.76 11.46 -5.57
CA GLU A 51 -8.92 10.57 -5.56
C GLU A 51 -8.67 9.23 -4.85
N ALA A 52 -7.82 9.27 -3.81
CA ALA A 52 -7.41 8.09 -3.07
C ALA A 52 -8.56 7.51 -2.24
N VAL A 53 -8.68 6.19 -2.26
CA VAL A 53 -9.73 5.44 -1.58
C VAL A 53 -9.20 4.80 -0.31
N GLU A 54 -9.87 5.03 0.81
CA GLU A 54 -9.50 4.43 2.09
C GLU A 54 -9.64 2.90 2.05
N ASN A 55 -8.69 2.21 2.64
CA ASN A 55 -8.49 0.75 2.60
C ASN A 55 -8.06 0.16 1.25
N GLU A 56 -7.95 0.98 0.20
CA GLU A 56 -7.35 0.58 -1.08
C GLU A 56 -5.99 1.26 -1.29
N ASP A 57 -5.95 2.57 -1.23
CA ASP A 57 -4.76 3.39 -1.49
C ASP A 57 -4.05 3.84 -0.22
N PHE A 58 -4.79 3.99 0.86
CA PHE A 58 -4.28 4.37 2.17
C PHE A 58 -5.12 3.80 3.30
N GLN A 59 -4.57 3.80 4.50
CA GLN A 59 -5.26 3.43 5.73
C GLN A 59 -4.93 4.41 6.84
N SER A 60 -5.96 4.93 7.51
CA SER A 60 -5.78 5.81 8.67
C SER A 60 -5.68 5.00 9.97
N PHE A 61 -4.88 5.49 10.90
CA PHE A 61 -4.74 4.90 12.23
C PHE A 61 -4.44 5.98 13.28
N ALA A 62 -4.78 5.67 14.53
CA ALA A 62 -4.47 6.52 15.66
C ALA A 62 -3.04 6.27 16.15
N LYS A 63 -2.22 7.31 16.21
CA LYS A 63 -0.88 7.28 16.78
C LYS A 63 -0.94 7.75 18.22
N ASN A 64 -0.67 6.86 19.15
CA ASN A 64 -0.58 7.22 20.56
C ASN A 64 0.72 7.98 20.84
N LEU A 65 0.60 9.26 21.13
CA LEU A 65 1.72 10.07 21.61
C LEU A 65 1.83 9.90 23.12
N ALA A 66 3.07 9.79 23.62
CA ALA A 66 3.36 9.60 25.04
C ALA A 66 2.82 10.75 25.93
N LYS A 67 2.58 11.92 25.37
CA LYS A 67 1.94 13.06 26.02
C LYS A 67 1.02 13.74 25.01
N GLY A 68 -0.28 13.75 25.28
CA GLY A 68 -1.25 14.55 24.54
C GLY A 68 -2.37 13.79 23.90
N ARG A 69 -3.13 14.48 23.05
CA ARG A 69 -4.26 13.97 22.29
C ARG A 69 -3.77 12.96 21.24
N PRO A 70 -4.45 11.82 21.05
CA PRO A 70 -4.10 10.89 19.97
C PRO A 70 -4.05 11.64 18.63
N ALA A 71 -2.92 11.52 17.93
CA ALA A 71 -2.78 12.07 16.59
C ALA A 71 -3.15 11.00 15.56
N GLN A 72 -3.80 11.40 14.48
CA GLN A 72 -4.08 10.52 13.36
C GLN A 72 -2.92 10.55 12.38
N ASP A 73 -2.47 9.37 11.95
CA ASP A 73 -1.50 9.21 10.87
C ASP A 73 -2.06 8.28 9.79
N HIS A 74 -1.38 8.17 8.68
CA HIS A 74 -1.83 7.41 7.51
C HIS A 74 -0.70 6.53 6.99
N ILE A 75 -1.06 5.30 6.64
CA ILE A 75 -0.22 4.40 5.85
C ILE A 75 -0.67 4.56 4.41
N ILE A 76 0.22 5.01 3.54
CA ILE A 76 -0.08 5.37 2.15
C ILE A 76 0.71 4.47 1.21
N LYS A 77 0.05 3.88 0.22
CA LYS A 77 0.75 3.10 -0.80
C LYS A 77 1.72 3.98 -1.58
N LEU A 78 2.84 3.39 -2.01
CA LEU A 78 3.91 4.12 -2.69
C LEU A 78 3.43 4.84 -3.95
N ASP A 79 2.52 4.24 -4.71
CA ASP A 79 1.94 4.87 -5.91
C ASP A 79 1.18 6.15 -5.56
N THR A 80 0.34 6.12 -4.56
CA THR A 80 -0.39 7.30 -4.07
C THR A 80 0.57 8.34 -3.49
N ALA A 81 1.60 7.92 -2.77
CA ALA A 81 2.62 8.82 -2.24
C ALA A 81 3.41 9.53 -3.35
N LYS A 82 3.67 8.86 -4.47
CA LYS A 82 4.27 9.48 -5.67
C LYS A 82 3.38 10.58 -6.24
N GLU A 83 2.09 10.31 -6.37
CA GLU A 83 1.12 11.29 -6.85
C GLU A 83 1.04 12.50 -5.92
N MET A 84 1.01 12.29 -4.62
CA MET A 84 1.02 13.36 -3.61
C MET A 84 2.27 14.23 -3.73
N ALA A 85 3.44 13.63 -3.91
CA ALA A 85 4.70 14.35 -4.13
C ALA A 85 4.71 15.14 -5.44
N MET A 86 4.06 14.65 -6.49
CA MET A 86 3.92 15.35 -7.76
C MET A 86 3.07 16.62 -7.64
N LEU A 87 2.09 16.62 -6.75
CA LEU A 87 1.22 17.78 -6.51
C LEU A 87 1.93 18.90 -5.75
N GLU A 88 2.97 18.58 -5.02
CA GLU A 88 3.89 19.58 -4.43
C GLU A 88 4.83 20.12 -5.53
N ARG A 89 4.40 21.17 -6.21
CA ARG A 89 5.09 21.79 -7.36
C ARG A 89 6.33 22.59 -6.94
N ASN A 90 7.19 21.99 -6.13
CA ASN A 90 8.44 22.59 -5.66
C ASN A 90 9.60 21.60 -5.83
N GLU A 91 10.81 22.04 -5.54
CA GLU A 91 12.01 21.22 -5.71
C GLU A 91 12.02 19.99 -4.81
N LYS A 92 11.50 20.12 -3.58
CA LYS A 92 11.38 18.99 -2.65
C LYS A 92 10.41 17.92 -3.16
N GLY A 93 9.27 18.29 -3.68
CA GLY A 93 8.30 17.38 -4.29
C GLY A 93 8.92 16.61 -5.45
N LYS A 94 9.70 17.27 -6.29
CA LYS A 94 10.44 16.66 -7.39
C LYS A 94 11.50 15.65 -6.92
N GLN A 95 12.24 16.00 -5.88
CA GLN A 95 13.26 15.12 -5.29
C GLN A 95 12.63 13.87 -4.68
N VAL A 96 11.56 14.01 -3.90
CA VAL A 96 10.83 12.91 -3.28
C VAL A 96 10.23 11.99 -4.34
N ARG A 97 9.61 12.55 -5.38
CA ARG A 97 9.09 11.77 -6.51
C ARG A 97 10.17 10.93 -7.19
N ARG A 98 11.30 11.55 -7.52
CA ARG A 98 12.44 10.82 -8.15
C ARG A 98 12.96 9.73 -7.25
N TYR A 99 13.09 10.00 -5.96
CA TYR A 99 13.49 9.02 -4.97
C TYR A 99 12.55 7.80 -4.94
N PHE A 100 11.24 8.01 -4.91
CA PHE A 100 10.28 6.90 -4.95
C PHE A 100 10.37 6.07 -6.23
N ILE A 101 10.58 6.71 -7.37
CA ILE A 101 10.78 6.01 -8.65
C ILE A 101 12.04 5.14 -8.61
N GLU A 102 13.13 5.64 -8.03
CA GLU A 102 14.37 4.87 -7.89
C GLU A 102 14.22 3.69 -6.93
N VAL A 103 13.53 3.88 -5.80
CA VAL A 103 13.21 2.81 -4.87
C VAL A 103 12.43 1.68 -5.56
N GLU A 104 11.43 2.02 -6.35
CA GLU A 104 10.70 1.02 -7.13
C GLU A 104 11.61 0.26 -8.10
N LYS A 105 12.44 0.96 -8.86
CA LYS A 105 13.38 0.33 -9.82
C LYS A 105 14.37 -0.59 -9.14
N ARG A 106 14.91 -0.19 -7.98
CA ARG A 106 15.84 -1.03 -7.20
C ARG A 106 15.16 -2.33 -6.75
N HIS A 107 13.93 -2.24 -6.28
CA HIS A 107 13.19 -3.40 -5.79
C HIS A 107 12.52 -4.23 -6.89
N GLN A 108 12.33 -3.68 -8.09
CA GLN A 108 11.95 -4.47 -9.27
C GLN A 108 13.11 -5.30 -9.81
N LYS A 109 14.32 -4.75 -9.81
CA LYS A 109 15.54 -5.50 -10.23
C LYS A 109 15.89 -6.64 -9.30
N SER A 110 15.42 -6.63 -8.06
CA SER A 110 15.61 -7.75 -7.13
C SER A 110 14.69 -8.95 -7.40
N LYS A 111 13.69 -8.79 -8.27
CA LYS A 111 12.93 -9.93 -8.78
C LYS A 111 13.81 -10.69 -9.77
N ILE A 112 13.94 -11.99 -9.55
CA ILE A 112 14.68 -12.89 -10.45
C ILE A 112 14.16 -12.69 -11.88
N ASP A 113 15.08 -12.33 -12.78
CA ASP A 113 14.75 -12.26 -14.20
C ASP A 113 14.54 -13.70 -14.71
N ARG A 114 13.30 -14.11 -14.75
CA ARG A 114 12.91 -15.47 -15.14
C ARG A 114 13.30 -15.81 -16.57
N SER A 115 13.52 -14.81 -17.43
CA SER A 115 13.93 -15.02 -18.82
C SER A 115 15.35 -15.60 -18.93
N GLN A 116 16.18 -15.39 -17.92
CA GLN A 116 17.57 -15.89 -17.84
C GLN A 116 17.68 -17.26 -17.17
N LEU A 117 16.58 -17.79 -16.68
CA LEU A 117 16.55 -19.13 -16.09
C LEU A 117 16.54 -20.22 -17.17
N SER A 118 16.97 -21.42 -16.81
CA SER A 118 16.84 -22.58 -17.69
C SER A 118 15.38 -22.82 -18.09
N PRO A 119 15.11 -23.39 -19.28
CA PRO A 119 13.75 -23.68 -19.72
C PRO A 119 12.95 -24.51 -18.71
N GLN A 120 13.60 -25.43 -18.00
CA GLN A 120 12.97 -26.25 -16.96
C GLN A 120 12.52 -25.38 -15.77
N MET A 121 13.33 -24.44 -15.33
CA MET A 121 12.98 -23.53 -14.24
C MET A 121 11.89 -22.54 -14.66
N GLN A 122 11.92 -22.06 -15.89
CA GLN A 122 10.84 -21.22 -16.43
C GLN A 122 9.50 -21.96 -16.43
N MET A 123 9.49 -23.22 -16.86
CA MET A 123 8.30 -24.07 -16.83
C MET A 123 7.81 -24.31 -15.41
N PHE A 124 8.71 -24.56 -14.46
CA PHE A 124 8.38 -24.73 -13.04
C PHE A 124 7.67 -23.50 -12.46
N TYR A 125 8.21 -22.32 -12.71
CA TYR A 125 7.60 -21.07 -12.26
C TYR A 125 6.25 -20.81 -12.94
N ALA A 126 6.11 -21.12 -14.22
CA ALA A 126 4.84 -20.99 -14.94
C ALA A 126 3.74 -21.89 -14.33
N ILE A 127 4.08 -23.12 -14.00
CA ILE A 127 3.14 -24.06 -13.33
C ILE A 127 2.79 -23.55 -11.93
N ALA A 128 3.77 -23.09 -11.16
CA ALA A 128 3.55 -22.56 -9.82
C ALA A 128 2.64 -21.31 -9.84
N ASP A 129 2.84 -20.40 -10.79
CA ASP A 129 2.01 -19.20 -10.96
C ASP A 129 0.56 -19.58 -11.33
N GLU A 130 0.38 -20.60 -12.19
CA GLU A 130 -0.96 -21.07 -12.57
C GLU A 130 -1.68 -21.72 -11.39
N GLN A 131 -1.00 -22.55 -10.60
CA GLN A 131 -1.56 -23.14 -9.38
C GLN A 131 -1.93 -22.05 -8.36
N ALA A 132 -1.10 -21.05 -8.17
CA ALA A 132 -1.39 -19.93 -7.28
C ALA A 132 -2.65 -19.14 -7.71
N LYS A 133 -2.81 -18.91 -9.02
CA LYS A 133 -4.04 -18.29 -9.56
C LYS A 133 -5.28 -19.12 -9.30
N LEU A 134 -5.20 -20.43 -9.50
CA LEU A 134 -6.31 -21.36 -9.24
C LEU A 134 -6.69 -21.38 -7.75
N GLU A 135 -5.71 -21.43 -6.85
CA GLU A 135 -5.97 -21.35 -5.41
C GLU A 135 -6.67 -20.06 -5.00
N LEU A 136 -6.19 -18.93 -5.53
CA LEU A 136 -6.82 -17.64 -5.26
C LEU A 136 -8.23 -17.56 -5.80
N ALA A 137 -8.48 -18.11 -7.00
CA ALA A 137 -9.82 -18.17 -7.58
C ALA A 137 -10.75 -19.03 -6.73
N GLN A 138 -10.30 -20.20 -6.26
CA GLN A 138 -11.06 -21.06 -5.37
C GLN A 138 -11.38 -20.39 -4.03
N LYS A 139 -10.42 -19.70 -3.43
CA LYS A 139 -10.64 -18.95 -2.18
C LYS A 139 -11.68 -17.84 -2.36
N ARG A 140 -11.62 -17.10 -3.47
CA ARG A 140 -12.62 -16.06 -3.79
C ARG A 140 -14.02 -16.66 -3.98
N GLN A 141 -14.12 -17.77 -4.69
CA GLN A 141 -15.41 -18.46 -4.87
C GLN A 141 -15.97 -18.96 -3.55
N ALA A 142 -15.15 -19.60 -2.72
CA ALA A 142 -15.56 -20.07 -1.39
C ALA A 142 -16.04 -18.91 -0.50
N GLU A 143 -15.37 -17.78 -0.54
CA GLU A 143 -15.78 -16.59 0.20
C GLU A 143 -17.11 -16.01 -0.32
N GLN A 144 -17.31 -15.99 -1.63
CA GLN A 144 -18.57 -15.55 -2.22
C GLN A 144 -19.74 -16.47 -1.82
N ILE A 145 -19.54 -17.79 -1.90
CA ILE A 145 -20.53 -18.78 -1.47
C ILE A 145 -20.90 -18.55 0.00
N ARG A 146 -19.91 -18.39 0.87
CA ARG A 146 -20.12 -18.13 2.30
C ARG A 146 -20.93 -16.84 2.55
N LYS A 147 -20.66 -15.78 1.79
CA LYS A 147 -21.43 -14.53 1.88
C LYS A 147 -22.89 -14.71 1.47
N VAL A 148 -23.13 -15.47 0.39
CA VAL A 148 -24.47 -15.79 -0.08
C VAL A 148 -25.25 -16.62 0.95
N GLU A 149 -24.60 -17.61 1.53
CA GLU A 149 -25.21 -18.46 2.58
C GLU A 149 -25.59 -17.63 3.81
N GLN A 150 -24.70 -16.78 4.30
CA GLN A 150 -24.98 -15.89 5.42
C GLN A 150 -26.15 -14.92 5.13
N THR A 151 -26.23 -14.43 3.90
CA THR A 151 -27.33 -13.54 3.50
C THR A 151 -28.64 -14.30 3.47
N ARG A 152 -28.64 -15.53 2.96
CA ARG A 152 -29.81 -16.42 2.94
C ARG A 152 -30.29 -16.77 4.35
N GLU A 153 -29.39 -17.09 5.26
CA GLU A 153 -29.72 -17.37 6.65
C GLU A 153 -30.34 -16.16 7.34
N ARG A 154 -29.78 -14.97 7.14
CA ARG A 154 -30.35 -13.72 7.67
C ARG A 154 -31.74 -13.44 7.13
N PHE A 155 -31.96 -13.68 5.85
CA PHE A 155 -33.25 -13.49 5.21
C PHE A 155 -34.30 -14.48 5.77
N ASN A 156 -33.94 -15.74 5.93
CA ASN A 156 -34.82 -16.76 6.50
C ASN A 156 -35.14 -16.47 7.98
N ALA A 157 -34.19 -15.98 8.76
CA ALA A 157 -34.39 -15.60 10.16
C ALA A 157 -35.29 -14.38 10.32
N ALA A 158 -35.35 -13.50 9.33
CA ALA A 158 -36.23 -12.31 9.37
C ALA A 158 -37.69 -12.61 8.97
N GLN A 159 -37.98 -13.80 8.48
CA GLN A 159 -39.32 -14.23 8.09
C GLN A 159 -40.05 -15.04 9.18
N ILE A 160 -39.46 -15.26 10.32
CA ILE A 160 -40.06 -15.88 11.50
C ILE A 160 -40.51 -14.81 12.49
#